data_c3489282ef374c3e263dea366fd17add
#
_entry.id   c3489282ef374c3e263dea366fd17add
#
_cell.length_a   1.000
_cell.length_b   1.000
_cell.length_c   1.000
_cell.angle_alpha   90.00
_cell.angle_beta   90.00
_cell.angle_gamma   90.00
#
_symmetry.space_group_name_H-M   'P 1'
#
loop_
_entity.id
_entity.type
_entity.pdbx_description
1 polymer ?
#
loop_
_entity_poly.entity_id
_entity_poly.type
_entity_poly.pdbx_seq_one_letter_code
_entity_poly.pdbx_strand_id
1 'polypeptide(L)'
;MTKALYILILILLFSCKEELYIPKPPTYLKLELPGHKYSDFSDECPYELSVSNLFKVEAVSNGGKKTCHKDIDLGPLNGTIHLTYIDMTEPLSSYVNFVNDKIDEHKIKATAINDERIIIPENKVYCTFFELEGNVASPFQFYMTDSLDNFASAVVYFNSTPNYYSLKPSLEYLKVDLEHLINNFQWKN
;
A
#
# COMPACT_ATOMS: atom_id res chain seq x y z
N MET A 1 -7.66 -72.81 -12.50
CA MET A 1 -7.86 -71.85 -11.38
C MET A 1 -6.80 -70.76 -11.37
N THR A 2 -5.52 -71.00 -11.66
CA THR A 2 -4.41 -70.01 -11.63
C THR A 2 -4.55 -68.87 -12.65
N LYS A 3 -5.04 -69.16 -13.88
CA LYS A 3 -5.20 -68.09 -14.90
C LYS A 3 -6.31 -67.09 -14.55
N ALA A 4 -7.38 -67.50 -13.90
CA ALA A 4 -8.44 -66.60 -13.46
C ALA A 4 -7.96 -65.64 -12.32
N LEU A 5 -7.06 -66.14 -11.45
CA LEU A 5 -6.46 -65.35 -10.39
C LEU A 5 -5.54 -64.24 -10.94
N TYR A 6 -4.75 -64.51 -11.99
CA TYR A 6 -3.91 -63.51 -12.63
C TYR A 6 -4.72 -62.41 -13.33
N ILE A 7 -5.84 -62.72 -13.94
CA ILE A 7 -6.74 -61.73 -14.58
C ILE A 7 -7.38 -60.84 -13.52
N LEU A 8 -7.77 -61.38 -12.37
CA LEU A 8 -8.34 -60.63 -11.26
C LEU A 8 -7.32 -59.63 -10.66
N ILE A 9 -6.06 -60.07 -10.51
CA ILE A 9 -4.97 -59.22 -10.01
C ILE A 9 -4.65 -58.09 -11.03
N LEU A 10 -4.70 -58.38 -12.33
CA LEU A 10 -4.43 -57.40 -13.39
C LEU A 10 -5.49 -56.27 -13.42
N ILE A 11 -6.76 -56.62 -13.15
CA ILE A 11 -7.88 -55.63 -13.10
C ILE A 11 -7.77 -54.73 -11.88
N LEU A 12 -7.23 -55.18 -10.76
CA LEU A 12 -7.03 -54.38 -9.57
C LEU A 12 -5.92 -53.31 -9.71
N LEU A 13 -4.98 -53.48 -10.66
CA LEU A 13 -3.89 -52.54 -10.88
C LEU A 13 -4.30 -51.35 -11.74
N PHE A 14 -5.48 -51.32 -12.38
CA PHE A 14 -5.98 -50.23 -13.21
C PHE A 14 -6.94 -49.28 -12.47
N SER A 15 -7.09 -49.39 -11.15
CA SER A 15 -8.05 -48.62 -10.37
C SER A 15 -7.42 -47.31 -9.77
N CYS A 16 -6.33 -46.80 -10.34
CA CYS A 16 -5.88 -45.43 -9.99
C CYS A 16 -6.63 -44.43 -10.86
N LYS A 17 -7.70 -43.84 -10.32
CA LYS A 17 -8.22 -42.58 -10.82
C LYS A 17 -7.33 -41.46 -10.26
N GLU A 18 -6.56 -40.79 -11.11
CA GLU A 18 -6.00 -39.51 -10.77
C GLU A 18 -7.19 -38.55 -10.59
N GLU A 19 -7.48 -38.17 -9.36
CA GLU A 19 -8.35 -37.03 -9.10
C GLU A 19 -7.62 -35.77 -9.60
N LEU A 20 -8.15 -35.18 -10.65
CA LEU A 20 -7.71 -33.86 -11.10
C LEU A 20 -7.90 -32.86 -9.94
N TYR A 21 -6.82 -32.61 -9.21
CA TYR A 21 -6.82 -31.56 -8.20
C TYR A 21 -6.92 -30.20 -8.92
N ILE A 22 -8.14 -29.67 -9.04
CA ILE A 22 -8.36 -28.31 -9.52
C ILE A 22 -8.13 -27.41 -8.30
N PRO A 23 -7.06 -26.59 -8.27
CA PRO A 23 -6.85 -25.65 -7.19
C PRO A 23 -8.08 -24.74 -7.08
N LYS A 24 -8.66 -24.66 -5.88
CA LYS A 24 -9.75 -23.71 -5.64
C LYS A 24 -9.20 -22.30 -5.89
N PRO A 25 -9.95 -21.44 -6.61
CA PRO A 25 -9.54 -20.05 -6.74
C PRO A 25 -9.39 -19.41 -5.35
N PRO A 26 -8.43 -18.51 -5.16
CA PRO A 26 -8.27 -17.83 -3.88
C PRO A 26 -9.60 -17.16 -3.49
N THR A 27 -10.09 -17.48 -2.31
CA THR A 27 -11.29 -16.87 -1.74
C THR A 27 -10.84 -15.69 -0.90
N TYR A 28 -11.26 -14.49 -1.28
CA TYR A 28 -11.04 -13.27 -0.50
C TYR A 28 -12.19 -13.09 0.50
N LEU A 29 -11.88 -12.52 1.67
CA LEU A 29 -12.93 -12.01 2.54
C LEU A 29 -13.65 -10.90 1.77
N LYS A 30 -14.96 -11.02 1.58
CA LYS A 30 -15.75 -9.93 0.98
C LYS A 30 -15.83 -8.78 1.99
N LEU A 31 -14.97 -7.79 1.83
CA LEU A 31 -15.05 -6.56 2.59
C LEU A 31 -16.08 -5.65 1.89
N GLU A 32 -17.18 -5.35 2.57
CA GLU A 32 -18.17 -4.39 2.07
C GLU A 32 -17.71 -2.98 2.48
N LEU A 33 -16.92 -2.36 1.62
CA LEU A 33 -16.50 -0.98 1.81
C LEU A 33 -17.51 -0.02 1.15
N PRO A 34 -17.81 1.13 1.78
CA PRO A 34 -18.68 2.13 1.17
C PRO A 34 -18.04 2.76 -0.07
N GLY A 35 -18.83 3.45 -0.89
CA GLY A 35 -18.28 4.23 -2.00
C GLY A 35 -17.37 5.35 -1.51
N HIS A 36 -16.34 5.65 -2.30
CA HIS A 36 -15.34 6.69 -1.99
C HIS A 36 -16.01 8.06 -1.83
N LYS A 37 -15.74 8.72 -0.71
CA LYS A 37 -16.13 10.09 -0.39
C LYS A 37 -14.99 10.74 0.35
N TYR A 38 -14.74 12.02 0.10
CA TYR A 38 -13.57 12.73 0.57
C TYR A 38 -13.93 13.98 1.34
N SER A 39 -13.02 14.41 2.21
CA SER A 39 -13.07 15.68 2.93
C SER A 39 -11.69 16.31 2.95
N ASP A 40 -11.66 17.62 2.87
CA ASP A 40 -10.43 18.38 2.95
C ASP A 40 -10.00 18.54 4.41
N PHE A 41 -8.71 18.38 4.65
CA PHE A 41 -8.06 18.61 5.92
C PHE A 41 -6.99 19.68 5.78
N SER A 42 -7.07 20.70 6.61
CA SER A 42 -6.12 21.80 6.67
C SER A 42 -5.88 22.20 8.12
N ASP A 43 -4.63 22.43 8.48
CA ASP A 43 -4.22 22.96 9.79
C ASP A 43 -3.09 24.00 9.62
N GLU A 44 -2.26 24.22 10.63
CA GLU A 44 -1.15 25.20 10.60
C GLU A 44 0.05 24.71 9.75
N CYS A 45 0.02 23.46 9.24
CA CYS A 45 1.11 22.89 8.45
C CYS A 45 1.11 23.45 7.02
N PRO A 46 2.27 23.47 6.34
CA PRO A 46 2.43 24.11 5.02
C PRO A 46 1.85 23.28 3.86
N TYR A 47 0.83 22.47 4.14
CA TYR A 47 0.12 21.70 3.13
C TYR A 47 -1.33 21.43 3.54
N GLU A 48 -2.14 21.05 2.55
CA GLU A 48 -3.51 20.59 2.69
C GLU A 48 -3.68 19.21 2.08
N LEU A 49 -4.58 18.43 2.67
CA LEU A 49 -4.88 17.06 2.26
C LEU A 49 -6.37 16.94 1.90
N SER A 50 -6.69 16.12 0.92
CA SER A 50 -8.05 15.63 0.72
C SER A 50 -8.06 14.12 0.95
N VAL A 51 -8.75 13.66 1.98
CA VAL A 51 -8.70 12.27 2.45
C VAL A 51 -10.07 11.63 2.47
N SER A 52 -10.11 10.30 2.38
CA SER A 52 -11.36 9.53 2.52
C SER A 52 -12.05 9.84 3.85
N ASN A 53 -13.38 9.96 3.81
CA ASN A 53 -14.22 10.15 5.02
C ASN A 53 -14.17 8.96 5.98
N LEU A 54 -13.58 7.83 5.56
CA LEU A 54 -13.33 6.69 6.42
C LEU A 54 -12.08 6.87 7.29
N PHE A 55 -11.22 7.82 6.92
CA PHE A 55 -9.91 8.01 7.53
C PHE A 55 -9.96 9.10 8.60
N LYS A 56 -9.08 8.97 9.57
CA LYS A 56 -8.93 9.97 10.63
C LYS A 56 -7.50 10.50 10.62
N VAL A 57 -7.36 11.80 10.39
CA VAL A 57 -6.06 12.48 10.40
C VAL A 57 -5.71 12.90 11.82
N GLU A 58 -4.55 12.46 12.32
CA GLU A 58 -4.05 12.78 13.65
C GLU A 58 -2.68 13.47 13.54
N ALA A 59 -2.51 14.56 14.29
CA ALA A 59 -1.23 15.25 14.34
C ALA A 59 -0.25 14.49 15.23
N VAL A 60 0.95 14.25 14.75
CA VAL A 60 2.03 13.64 15.53
C VAL A 60 2.72 14.72 16.38
N SER A 61 2.97 14.42 17.64
CA SER A 61 3.69 15.31 18.56
C SER A 61 5.04 14.72 18.95
N ASN A 62 6.07 15.55 18.95
CA ASN A 62 7.39 15.17 19.42
C ASN A 62 7.79 16.07 20.61
N GLY A 63 8.05 15.45 21.77
CA GLY A 63 8.42 16.20 22.99
C GLY A 63 7.36 17.23 23.42
N GLY A 64 6.07 16.98 23.16
CA GLY A 64 4.95 17.88 23.48
C GLY A 64 4.73 19.02 22.47
N LYS A 65 5.56 19.12 21.42
CA LYS A 65 5.34 20.06 20.31
C LYS A 65 4.65 19.35 19.16
N LYS A 66 3.60 19.96 18.60
CA LYS A 66 2.96 19.49 17.37
C LYS A 66 3.98 19.57 16.23
N THR A 67 4.06 18.52 15.45
CA THR A 67 4.85 18.48 14.21
C THR A 67 3.92 18.55 13.01
N CYS A 68 4.47 18.77 11.81
CA CYS A 68 3.71 18.64 10.58
C CYS A 68 3.69 17.20 10.03
N HIS A 69 4.08 16.22 10.85
CA HIS A 69 3.83 14.81 10.55
C HIS A 69 2.38 14.45 10.89
N LYS A 70 1.79 13.53 10.14
CA LYS A 70 0.43 13.04 10.38
C LYS A 70 0.41 11.52 10.38
N ASP A 71 -0.34 10.97 11.32
CA ASP A 71 -0.81 9.60 11.25
C ASP A 71 -2.26 9.62 10.73
N ILE A 72 -2.50 8.93 9.62
CA ILE A 72 -3.82 8.83 9.02
C ILE A 72 -4.32 7.41 9.25
N ASP A 73 -5.21 7.25 10.24
CA ASP A 73 -5.86 5.98 10.53
C ASP A 73 -6.81 5.62 9.37
N LEU A 74 -6.65 4.44 8.80
CA LEU A 74 -7.43 3.95 7.66
C LEU A 74 -8.77 3.32 8.09
N GLY A 75 -9.14 3.41 9.36
CA GLY A 75 -10.42 2.94 9.89
C GLY A 75 -10.66 1.45 9.60
N PRO A 76 -11.72 1.10 8.85
CA PRO A 76 -12.09 -0.31 8.61
C PRO A 76 -11.04 -1.11 7.84
N LEU A 77 -10.09 -0.46 7.16
CA LEU A 77 -8.98 -1.13 6.50
C LEU A 77 -7.89 -1.59 7.47
N ASN A 78 -7.97 -1.19 8.75
CA ASN A 78 -7.05 -1.58 9.82
C ASN A 78 -5.58 -1.34 9.48
N GLY A 79 -5.27 -0.10 9.15
CA GLY A 79 -3.93 0.34 8.80
C GLY A 79 -3.72 1.81 9.13
N THR A 80 -2.52 2.30 8.85
CA THR A 80 -2.13 3.69 9.08
C THR A 80 -1.22 4.16 7.95
N ILE A 81 -1.43 5.39 7.46
CA ILE A 81 -0.48 6.12 6.63
C ILE A 81 0.32 7.02 7.56
N HIS A 82 1.62 6.79 7.63
CA HIS A 82 2.55 7.70 8.31
C HIS A 82 3.07 8.72 7.30
N LEU A 83 2.56 9.96 7.37
CA LEU A 83 2.99 11.08 6.55
C LEU A 83 4.02 11.90 7.31
N THR A 84 5.23 11.96 6.77
CA THR A 84 6.35 12.74 7.31
C THR A 84 6.59 13.96 6.42
N TYR A 85 6.45 15.16 6.98
CA TYR A 85 6.79 16.40 6.31
C TYR A 85 8.20 16.85 6.73
N ILE A 86 8.95 17.38 5.78
CA ILE A 86 10.31 17.91 5.97
C ILE A 86 10.41 19.24 5.22
N ASP A 87 10.83 20.28 5.94
CA ASP A 87 11.35 21.52 5.37
C ASP A 87 12.79 21.24 4.91
N MET A 88 13.02 21.27 3.59
CA MET A 88 14.27 20.80 3.01
C MET A 88 15.41 21.78 3.30
N THR A 89 16.48 21.25 3.88
CA THR A 89 17.72 21.99 4.12
C THR A 89 18.91 21.40 3.34
N GLU A 90 18.72 20.21 2.81
CA GLU A 90 19.68 19.49 1.98
C GLU A 90 19.18 19.41 0.53
N PRO A 91 20.03 19.05 -0.44
CA PRO A 91 19.57 18.84 -1.81
C PRO A 91 18.48 17.76 -1.89
N LEU A 92 17.49 17.97 -2.76
CA LEU A 92 16.36 17.04 -2.99
C LEU A 92 16.83 15.58 -3.17
N SER A 93 17.96 15.38 -3.84
CA SER A 93 18.53 14.04 -4.03
C SER A 93 18.81 13.29 -2.74
N SER A 94 19.13 13.96 -1.64
CA SER A 94 19.38 13.34 -0.34
C SER A 94 18.10 12.68 0.19
N TYR A 95 16.98 13.39 0.10
CA TYR A 95 15.66 12.90 0.55
C TYR A 95 15.13 11.79 -0.34
N VAL A 96 15.26 11.93 -1.66
CA VAL A 96 14.85 10.91 -2.64
C VAL A 96 15.67 9.63 -2.45
N ASN A 97 17.00 9.75 -2.27
CA ASN A 97 17.84 8.58 -2.02
C ASN A 97 17.46 7.87 -0.72
N PHE A 98 17.18 8.64 0.35
CA PHE A 98 16.72 8.05 1.61
C PHE A 98 15.43 7.22 1.44
N VAL A 99 14.44 7.73 0.68
CA VAL A 99 13.21 6.97 0.40
C VAL A 99 13.50 5.73 -0.44
N ASN A 100 14.34 5.84 -1.47
CA ASN A 100 14.71 4.71 -2.31
C ASN A 100 15.45 3.62 -1.52
N ASP A 101 16.36 4.00 -0.61
CA ASP A 101 17.07 3.05 0.26
C ASP A 101 16.07 2.29 1.15
N LYS A 102 15.03 2.98 1.66
CA LYS A 102 13.96 2.33 2.44
C LYS A 102 13.12 1.37 1.61
N ILE A 103 12.82 1.70 0.37
CA ILE A 103 12.11 0.81 -0.56
C ILE A 103 12.96 -0.41 -0.87
N ASP A 104 14.26 -0.22 -1.06
CA ASP A 104 15.21 -1.29 -1.35
C ASP A 104 15.29 -2.33 -0.23
N GLU A 105 15.09 -1.94 1.02
CA GLU A 105 15.00 -2.88 2.16
C GLU A 105 13.85 -3.90 1.99
N HIS A 106 12.80 -3.58 1.22
CA HIS A 106 11.68 -4.48 0.95
C HIS A 106 11.93 -5.49 -0.19
N LYS A 107 12.97 -5.33 -0.99
CA LYS A 107 13.29 -6.20 -2.15
C LYS A 107 13.38 -7.68 -1.80
N ILE A 108 13.75 -8.02 -0.56
CA ILE A 108 13.87 -9.41 -0.10
C ILE A 108 12.52 -10.12 -0.03
N LYS A 109 11.42 -9.38 0.24
CA LYS A 109 10.07 -9.92 0.44
C LYS A 109 9.10 -9.53 -0.67
N ALA A 110 9.44 -8.53 -1.46
CA ALA A 110 8.62 -8.09 -2.57
C ALA A 110 8.77 -9.05 -3.76
N THR A 111 7.68 -9.36 -4.42
CA THR A 111 7.63 -10.10 -5.69
C THR A 111 7.73 -9.16 -6.88
N ALA A 112 7.25 -7.92 -6.72
CA ALA A 112 7.41 -6.82 -7.65
C ALA A 112 7.43 -5.49 -6.89
N ILE A 113 8.12 -4.49 -7.44
CA ILE A 113 8.10 -3.10 -7.01
C ILE A 113 7.86 -2.28 -8.27
N ASN A 114 6.71 -1.63 -8.32
CA ASN A 114 6.31 -0.76 -9.41
C ASN A 114 6.38 0.68 -8.93
N ASP A 115 6.88 1.58 -9.75
CA ASP A 115 6.86 3.01 -9.48
C ASP A 115 6.10 3.77 -10.57
N GLU A 116 5.39 4.80 -10.14
CA GLU A 116 4.63 5.71 -10.99
C GLU A 116 4.94 7.16 -10.63
N ARG A 117 5.14 8.00 -11.63
CA ARG A 117 5.33 9.44 -11.45
C ARG A 117 4.03 10.16 -11.71
N ILE A 118 3.59 10.93 -10.71
CA ILE A 118 2.39 11.76 -10.76
C ILE A 118 2.85 13.21 -10.68
N ILE A 119 2.48 14.02 -11.67
CA ILE A 119 2.91 15.43 -11.76
C ILE A 119 1.67 16.29 -11.82
N ILE A 120 1.53 17.22 -10.87
CA ILE A 120 0.41 18.16 -10.76
C ILE A 120 1.00 19.59 -10.78
N PRO A 121 1.24 20.15 -11.96
CA PRO A 121 1.99 21.41 -12.11
C PRO A 121 1.30 22.60 -11.45
N GLU A 122 -0.03 22.64 -11.46
CA GLU A 122 -0.86 23.67 -10.85
C GLU A 122 -0.67 23.77 -9.34
N ASN A 123 -0.40 22.66 -8.66
CA ASN A 123 -0.15 22.60 -7.23
C ASN A 123 1.34 22.50 -6.91
N LYS A 124 2.22 22.51 -7.91
CA LYS A 124 3.66 22.26 -7.79
C LYS A 124 3.97 20.95 -7.05
N VAL A 125 3.18 19.92 -7.30
CA VAL A 125 3.35 18.59 -6.67
C VAL A 125 3.99 17.65 -7.67
N TYR A 126 5.17 17.17 -7.31
CA TYR A 126 5.92 16.14 -8.02
C TYR A 126 6.02 14.93 -7.13
N CYS A 127 5.32 13.86 -7.49
CA CYS A 127 5.21 12.65 -6.68
C CYS A 127 5.85 11.46 -7.40
N THR A 128 6.46 10.57 -6.61
CA THR A 128 6.73 9.20 -7.04
C THR A 128 5.98 8.27 -6.07
N PHE A 129 5.09 7.48 -6.63
CA PHE A 129 4.27 6.50 -5.92
C PHE A 129 4.83 5.10 -6.18
N PHE A 130 5.04 4.32 -5.12
CA PHE A 130 5.56 2.96 -5.17
C PHE A 130 4.51 1.98 -4.68
N GLU A 131 4.26 0.95 -5.49
CA GLU A 131 3.43 -0.20 -5.15
C GLU A 131 4.32 -1.43 -5.02
N LEU A 132 4.34 -2.03 -3.83
CA LEU A 132 5.13 -3.20 -3.50
C LEU A 132 4.22 -4.42 -3.39
N GLU A 133 4.35 -5.35 -4.32
CA GLU A 133 3.63 -6.62 -4.30
C GLU A 133 4.38 -7.67 -3.46
N GLY A 134 3.62 -8.59 -2.89
CA GLY A 134 4.17 -9.66 -2.06
C GLY A 134 3.91 -9.47 -0.57
N ASN A 135 4.54 -10.29 0.26
CA ASN A 135 4.33 -10.27 1.72
C ASN A 135 5.21 -9.21 2.40
N VAL A 136 5.08 -7.98 1.94
CA VAL A 136 5.77 -6.80 2.48
C VAL A 136 4.97 -6.15 3.59
N ALA A 137 5.64 -5.50 4.54
CA ALA A 137 4.98 -4.79 5.63
C ALA A 137 4.33 -3.48 5.17
N SER A 138 4.87 -2.86 4.12
CA SER A 138 4.42 -1.59 3.57
C SER A 138 4.16 -1.74 2.07
N PRO A 139 2.91 -2.01 1.66
CA PRO A 139 2.57 -2.22 0.25
C PRO A 139 2.54 -0.95 -0.58
N PHE A 140 2.36 0.22 0.05
CA PHE A 140 2.39 1.52 -0.62
C PHE A 140 3.32 2.47 0.10
N GLN A 141 4.14 3.15 -0.68
CA GLN A 141 4.99 4.25 -0.24
C GLN A 141 4.99 5.32 -1.32
N PHE A 142 5.12 6.58 -0.94
CA PHE A 142 5.27 7.67 -1.89
C PHE A 142 5.98 8.85 -1.27
N TYR A 143 6.51 9.72 -2.11
CA TYR A 143 6.94 11.04 -1.70
C TYR A 143 6.38 12.08 -2.66
N MET A 144 6.23 13.29 -2.14
CA MET A 144 5.79 14.47 -2.85
C MET A 144 6.75 15.63 -2.52
N THR A 145 7.04 16.47 -3.49
CA THR A 145 7.90 17.63 -3.32
C THR A 145 7.47 18.76 -4.26
N ASP A 146 7.76 19.99 -3.89
CA ASP A 146 7.69 21.13 -4.79
C ASP A 146 9.01 21.36 -5.53
N SER A 147 10.02 20.53 -5.29
CA SER A 147 11.39 20.58 -5.82
C SER A 147 12.23 21.74 -5.30
N LEU A 148 11.74 22.52 -4.35
CA LEU A 148 12.41 23.70 -3.79
C LEU A 148 12.66 23.56 -2.29
N ASP A 149 11.59 23.66 -1.49
CA ASP A 149 11.68 23.78 -0.05
C ASP A 149 10.90 22.67 0.68
N ASN A 150 9.90 22.06 0.03
CA ASN A 150 8.98 21.15 0.68
C ASN A 150 9.14 19.70 0.21
N PHE A 151 9.22 18.78 1.18
CA PHE A 151 9.24 17.35 0.95
C PHE A 151 8.29 16.66 1.93
N ALA A 152 7.44 15.78 1.42
CA ALA A 152 6.62 14.91 2.24
C ALA A 152 6.78 13.47 1.76
N SER A 153 6.95 12.54 2.67
CA SER A 153 6.95 11.11 2.37
C SER A 153 5.88 10.40 3.18
N ALA A 154 5.30 9.37 2.60
CA ALA A 154 4.28 8.59 3.25
C ALA A 154 4.55 7.09 3.09
N VAL A 155 4.27 6.36 4.16
CA VAL A 155 4.42 4.90 4.23
C VAL A 155 3.14 4.32 4.80
N VAL A 156 2.58 3.32 4.12
CA VAL A 156 1.33 2.66 4.54
C VAL A 156 1.66 1.35 5.25
N TYR A 157 1.12 1.17 6.45
CA TYR A 157 1.20 -0.09 7.19
C TYR A 157 -0.18 -0.61 7.53
N PHE A 158 -0.35 -1.94 7.49
CA PHE A 158 -1.54 -2.62 8.00
C PHE A 158 -1.24 -3.29 9.33
N ASN A 159 -2.19 -3.22 10.27
CA ASN A 159 -2.09 -3.86 11.58
C ASN A 159 -2.40 -5.37 11.51
N SER A 160 -1.82 -6.05 10.53
CA SER A 160 -2.00 -7.47 10.28
C SER A 160 -0.71 -8.09 9.74
N THR A 161 -0.58 -9.41 9.90
CA THR A 161 0.53 -10.13 9.26
C THR A 161 0.44 -9.96 7.75
N PRO A 162 1.53 -9.57 7.07
CA PRO A 162 1.54 -9.40 5.63
C PRO A 162 1.08 -10.68 4.92
N ASN A 163 -0.03 -10.57 4.19
CA ASN A 163 -0.56 -11.60 3.31
C ASN A 163 -1.17 -10.92 2.10
N TYR A 164 -0.37 -10.77 1.07
CA TYR A 164 -0.74 -10.03 -0.13
C TYR A 164 -2.09 -10.45 -0.72
N TYR A 165 -2.30 -11.76 -0.88
CA TYR A 165 -3.54 -12.26 -1.48
C TYR A 165 -4.78 -11.93 -0.65
N SER A 166 -4.69 -12.02 0.68
CA SER A 166 -5.82 -11.68 1.56
C SER A 166 -6.10 -10.18 1.60
N LEU A 167 -5.05 -9.37 1.49
CA LEU A 167 -5.14 -7.91 1.54
C LEU A 167 -5.52 -7.29 0.19
N LYS A 168 -5.39 -8.01 -0.92
CA LYS A 168 -5.54 -7.47 -2.27
C LYS A 168 -6.80 -6.62 -2.47
N PRO A 169 -8.01 -7.02 -2.06
CA PRO A 169 -9.21 -6.17 -2.20
C PRO A 169 -9.10 -4.86 -1.41
N SER A 170 -8.49 -4.89 -0.21
CA SER A 170 -8.25 -3.69 0.60
C SER A 170 -7.18 -2.80 -0.02
N LEU A 171 -6.15 -3.38 -0.64
CA LEU A 171 -5.12 -2.65 -1.36
C LEU A 171 -5.69 -1.94 -2.59
N GLU A 172 -6.50 -2.64 -3.39
CA GLU A 172 -7.16 -2.06 -4.57
C GLU A 172 -8.09 -0.90 -4.19
N TYR A 173 -8.86 -1.05 -3.12
CA TYR A 173 -9.69 0.03 -2.60
C TYR A 173 -8.86 1.21 -2.10
N LEU A 174 -7.84 0.95 -1.27
CA LEU A 174 -6.99 1.99 -0.70
C LEU A 174 -6.21 2.75 -1.78
N LYS A 175 -5.76 2.06 -2.84
CA LYS A 175 -5.02 2.70 -3.95
C LYS A 175 -5.80 3.88 -4.54
N VAL A 176 -7.11 3.74 -4.74
CA VAL A 176 -7.98 4.82 -5.24
C VAL A 176 -7.98 6.02 -4.27
N ASP A 177 -8.02 5.76 -2.95
CA ASP A 177 -7.99 6.83 -1.95
C ASP A 177 -6.62 7.51 -1.85
N LEU A 178 -5.51 6.76 -2.05
CA LEU A 178 -4.16 7.31 -2.10
C LEU A 178 -3.93 8.16 -3.35
N GLU A 179 -4.39 7.69 -4.51
CA GLU A 179 -4.34 8.46 -5.76
C GLU A 179 -5.14 9.77 -5.63
N HIS A 180 -6.33 9.71 -4.98
CA HIS A 180 -7.11 10.92 -4.69
C HIS A 180 -6.33 11.88 -3.77
N LEU A 181 -5.75 11.38 -2.68
CA LEU A 181 -4.95 12.18 -1.75
C LEU A 181 -3.81 12.89 -2.49
N ILE A 182 -3.06 12.18 -3.31
CA ILE A 182 -1.93 12.74 -4.08
C ILE A 182 -2.42 13.79 -5.09
N ASN A 183 -3.46 13.48 -5.86
CA ASN A 183 -3.99 14.36 -6.90
C ASN A 183 -4.61 15.66 -6.35
N ASN A 184 -5.02 15.66 -5.08
CA ASN A 184 -5.62 16.83 -4.42
C ASN A 184 -4.73 17.43 -3.34
N PHE A 185 -3.48 16.98 -3.25
CA PHE A 185 -2.50 17.55 -2.33
C PHE A 185 -2.11 18.96 -2.76
N GLN A 186 -1.98 19.86 -1.82
CA GLN A 186 -1.59 21.26 -2.09
C GLN A 186 -0.56 21.75 -1.08
N TRP A 187 0.49 22.38 -1.57
CA TRP A 187 1.39 23.16 -0.73
C TRP A 187 0.76 24.52 -0.43
N LYS A 188 0.85 24.96 0.83
CA LYS A 188 0.49 26.34 1.22
C LYS A 188 1.66 27.25 0.94
N ASN A 189 1.37 28.45 0.44
CA ASN A 189 2.34 29.50 0.23
C ASN A 189 2.68 30.22 1.54
#